data_ae0627ff670c0f8baf34e811a1dd6a7b
#
_entry.id   ae0627ff670c0f8baf34e811a1dd6a7b
#
_cell.length_a   1.000
_cell.length_b   1.000
_cell.length_c   1.000
_cell.angle_alpha   90.00
_cell.angle_beta   90.00
_cell.angle_gamma   90.00
#
_symmetry.space_group_name_H-M   'P 1'
#
loop_
_entity.id
_entity.type
_entity.pdbx_description
1 polymer ?
#
loop_
_entity_poly.entity_id
_entity_poly.type
_entity_poly.pdbx_seq_one_letter_code
_entity_poly.pdbx_strand_id
1 'polypeptide(L)'
;MKLNKNKLIHIVGVGGIGMSGIAEILSEMGYQVQGSDIKINANIVRLNKKKIKTFNSHKQSNLKNVSLVVYSSAISKNNIELEHSKKIKIPSISRAEILSQIVKLKKTIAISGSHGKTTTTSLISAVLNGARMKPTVINGGIINQFGTNTKLGSGDWLVVEADESDGTFVKLPASISVVTNIDKEHLDYYSNFQNLKNYFKRFITQVPFYGFAVICIDDNELRKLAANI
;
A
#
# COMPACT_ATOMS: atom_id res chain seq x y z
N MET A 1 -6.05 4.67 -16.01
CA MET A 1 -4.88 4.89 -16.89
C MET A 1 -4.07 3.60 -16.89
N LYS A 2 -3.99 2.82 -17.99
CA LYS A 2 -3.07 1.68 -18.08
C LYS A 2 -1.67 2.25 -18.29
N LEU A 3 -0.80 2.13 -17.31
CA LEU A 3 0.61 2.48 -17.44
C LEU A 3 1.23 1.56 -18.52
N ASN A 4 1.84 2.16 -19.53
CA ASN A 4 2.60 1.41 -20.53
C ASN A 4 3.85 0.82 -19.84
N LYS A 5 4.04 -0.50 -19.94
CA LYS A 5 5.16 -1.21 -19.28
C LYS A 5 6.55 -0.73 -19.71
N ASN A 6 6.66 -0.08 -20.85
CA ASN A 6 7.91 0.52 -21.34
C ASN A 6 8.25 1.87 -20.69
N LYS A 7 7.38 2.41 -19.84
CA LYS A 7 7.60 3.69 -19.17
C LYS A 7 8.31 3.49 -17.83
N LEU A 8 9.33 4.32 -17.58
CA LEU A 8 10.13 4.28 -16.37
C LEU A 8 9.37 4.99 -15.21
N ILE A 9 9.22 4.28 -14.10
CA ILE A 9 8.65 4.79 -12.85
C ILE A 9 9.80 5.08 -11.89
N HIS A 10 9.83 6.29 -11.33
CA HIS A 10 10.80 6.67 -10.30
C HIS A 10 10.13 6.80 -8.94
N ILE A 11 10.69 6.16 -7.92
CA ILE A 11 10.15 6.13 -6.57
C ILE A 11 11.04 6.93 -5.64
N VAL A 12 10.53 8.05 -5.11
CA VAL A 12 11.22 8.90 -4.13
C VAL A 12 10.98 8.38 -2.72
N GLY A 13 12.05 8.08 -1.98
CA GLY A 13 12.00 7.41 -0.67
C GLY A 13 11.85 5.89 -0.80
N VAL A 14 12.48 5.29 -1.81
CA VAL A 14 12.34 3.87 -2.15
C VAL A 14 12.87 2.91 -1.08
N GLY A 15 13.75 3.36 -0.18
CA GLY A 15 14.28 2.58 0.95
C GLY A 15 13.27 2.37 2.09
N GLY A 16 12.17 3.09 2.11
CA GLY A 16 11.08 2.86 3.07
C GLY A 16 10.43 1.48 2.88
N ILE A 17 9.97 0.86 4.00
CA ILE A 17 9.39 -0.50 4.00
C ILE A 17 8.28 -0.61 2.94
N GLY A 18 7.27 0.26 2.99
CA GLY A 18 6.14 0.21 2.06
C GLY A 18 6.50 0.58 0.61
N MET A 19 7.47 1.49 0.42
CA MET A 19 7.88 1.93 -0.92
C MET A 19 8.74 0.89 -1.63
N SER A 20 9.64 0.23 -0.91
CA SER A 20 10.45 -0.88 -1.45
C SER A 20 9.57 -2.04 -1.93
N GLY A 21 8.52 -2.36 -1.17
CA GLY A 21 7.55 -3.38 -1.57
C GLY A 21 6.78 -3.01 -2.83
N ILE A 22 6.33 -1.77 -2.95
CA ILE A 22 5.67 -1.26 -4.17
C ILE A 22 6.64 -1.34 -5.37
N ALA A 23 7.92 -0.97 -5.18
CA ALA A 23 8.94 -1.07 -6.22
C ALA A 23 9.09 -2.51 -6.74
N GLU A 24 9.15 -3.48 -5.83
CA GLU A 24 9.24 -4.90 -6.16
C GLU A 24 8.01 -5.39 -6.94
N ILE A 25 6.80 -5.08 -6.46
CA ILE A 25 5.55 -5.48 -7.13
C ILE A 25 5.49 -4.89 -8.55
N LEU A 26 5.76 -3.61 -8.71
CA LEU A 26 5.73 -2.97 -10.02
C LEU A 26 6.77 -3.59 -10.97
N SER A 27 7.98 -3.86 -10.48
CA SER A 27 9.04 -4.52 -11.26
C SER A 27 8.64 -5.95 -11.67
N GLU A 28 8.10 -6.74 -10.75
CA GLU A 28 7.63 -8.11 -11.01
C GLU A 28 6.40 -8.14 -11.94
N MET A 29 5.59 -7.07 -11.95
CA MET A 29 4.51 -6.87 -12.93
C MET A 29 5.03 -6.46 -14.33
N GLY A 30 6.34 -6.30 -14.49
CA GLY A 30 7.01 -5.98 -15.75
C GLY A 30 7.13 -4.49 -16.05
N TYR A 31 6.94 -3.60 -15.06
CA TYR A 31 7.23 -2.17 -15.22
C TYR A 31 8.73 -1.91 -15.02
N GLN A 32 9.25 -0.91 -15.73
CA GLN A 32 10.60 -0.41 -15.46
C GLN A 32 10.54 0.48 -14.22
N VAL A 33 11.33 0.15 -13.19
CA VAL A 33 11.32 0.83 -11.90
C VAL A 33 12.74 1.22 -11.49
N GLN A 34 12.87 2.41 -10.97
CA GLN A 34 14.05 2.89 -10.26
C GLN A 34 13.62 3.73 -9.05
N GLY A 35 14.53 4.08 -8.16
CA GLY A 35 14.18 4.96 -7.05
C GLY A 35 15.37 5.63 -6.40
N SER A 36 15.09 6.60 -5.53
CA SER A 36 16.08 7.35 -4.74
C SER A 36 15.75 7.27 -3.27
N ASP A 37 16.80 7.22 -2.44
CA ASP A 37 16.71 7.37 -0.98
C ASP A 37 18.00 7.99 -0.47
N ILE A 38 17.93 8.71 0.67
CA ILE A 38 19.12 9.29 1.32
C ILE A 38 19.82 8.29 2.24
N LYS A 39 19.13 7.21 2.63
CA LYS A 39 19.64 6.18 3.55
C LYS A 39 19.86 4.87 2.81
N ILE A 40 21.08 4.33 2.93
CA ILE A 40 21.37 2.97 2.49
C ILE A 40 20.95 2.02 3.61
N ASN A 41 19.99 1.16 3.34
CA ASN A 41 19.47 0.17 4.28
C ASN A 41 19.27 -1.19 3.60
N ALA A 42 18.81 -2.18 4.37
CA ALA A 42 18.56 -3.53 3.85
C ALA A 42 17.59 -3.57 2.67
N ASN A 43 16.61 -2.66 2.62
CA ASN A 43 15.66 -2.57 1.50
C ASN A 43 16.37 -2.15 0.20
N ILE A 44 17.24 -1.13 0.26
CA ILE A 44 18.04 -0.70 -0.89
C ILE A 44 18.92 -1.84 -1.42
N VAL A 45 19.61 -2.56 -0.50
CA VAL A 45 20.41 -3.72 -0.89
C VAL A 45 19.57 -4.80 -1.58
N ARG A 46 18.37 -5.08 -1.04
CA ARG A 46 17.44 -6.05 -1.62
C ARG A 46 16.94 -5.63 -3.01
N LEU A 47 16.56 -4.36 -3.18
CA LEU A 47 16.14 -3.82 -4.47
C LEU A 47 17.24 -3.95 -5.54
N ASN A 48 18.47 -3.62 -5.19
CA ASN A 48 19.62 -3.75 -6.10
C ASN A 48 19.88 -5.22 -6.51
N LYS A 49 19.75 -6.18 -5.57
CA LYS A 49 19.81 -7.61 -5.88
C LYS A 49 18.73 -8.05 -6.88
N LYS A 50 17.56 -7.42 -6.85
CA LYS A 50 16.45 -7.61 -7.80
C LYS A 50 16.62 -6.79 -9.09
N LYS A 51 17.79 -6.18 -9.32
CA LYS A 51 18.10 -5.34 -10.48
C LYS A 51 17.22 -4.08 -10.62
N ILE A 52 16.64 -3.61 -9.52
CA ILE A 52 15.95 -2.31 -9.45
C ILE A 52 17.01 -1.27 -9.12
N LYS A 53 17.25 -0.34 -10.06
CA LYS A 53 18.28 0.70 -9.90
C LYS A 53 17.90 1.66 -8.78
N THR A 54 18.82 1.92 -7.84
CA THR A 54 18.63 2.87 -6.75
C THR A 54 19.72 3.95 -6.75
N PHE A 55 19.33 5.17 -6.32
CA PHE A 55 20.22 6.31 -6.16
C PHE A 55 20.29 6.67 -4.67
N ASN A 56 21.48 6.97 -4.15
CA ASN A 56 21.71 7.28 -2.73
C ASN A 56 21.53 8.77 -2.42
N SER A 57 20.89 9.52 -3.30
CA SER A 57 20.62 10.96 -3.12
C SER A 57 19.48 11.40 -4.02
N HIS A 58 18.75 12.43 -3.58
CA HIS A 58 17.76 13.07 -4.41
C HIS A 58 18.42 14.10 -5.32
N LYS A 59 18.30 13.94 -6.65
CA LYS A 59 18.86 14.83 -7.67
C LYS A 59 17.91 14.95 -8.85
N GLN A 60 17.85 16.11 -9.47
CA GLN A 60 17.05 16.34 -10.69
C GLN A 60 17.42 15.37 -11.83
N SER A 61 18.71 15.04 -11.95
CA SER A 61 19.23 14.09 -12.95
C SER A 61 18.67 12.68 -12.83
N ASN A 62 18.16 12.29 -11.65
CA ASN A 62 17.54 10.97 -11.46
C ASN A 62 16.22 10.83 -12.25
N LEU A 63 15.62 11.96 -12.65
CA LEU A 63 14.35 11.96 -13.40
C LEU A 63 14.52 11.88 -14.93
N LYS A 64 15.73 11.66 -15.43
CA LYS A 64 15.96 11.48 -16.87
C LYS A 64 15.17 10.28 -17.40
N ASN A 65 14.36 10.52 -18.44
CA ASN A 65 13.48 9.51 -19.09
C ASN A 65 12.37 8.95 -18.17
N VAL A 66 12.13 9.54 -17.00
CA VAL A 66 11.06 9.14 -16.09
C VAL A 66 9.71 9.60 -16.65
N SER A 67 8.70 8.75 -16.56
CA SER A 67 7.33 9.03 -17.01
C SER A 67 6.34 9.20 -15.87
N LEU A 68 6.67 8.72 -14.68
CA LEU A 68 5.85 8.82 -13.48
C LEU A 68 6.77 8.89 -12.26
N VAL A 69 6.48 9.81 -11.36
CA VAL A 69 7.10 9.89 -10.04
C VAL A 69 6.12 9.37 -9.01
N VAL A 70 6.58 8.48 -8.11
CA VAL A 70 5.82 8.02 -6.95
C VAL A 70 6.58 8.45 -5.69
N TYR A 71 5.89 9.00 -4.70
CA TYR A 71 6.55 9.49 -3.49
C TYR A 71 5.91 8.99 -2.21
N SER A 72 6.74 8.82 -1.18
CA SER A 72 6.31 8.50 0.18
C SER A 72 5.77 9.76 0.87
N SER A 73 4.79 9.59 1.78
CA SER A 73 4.29 10.67 2.65
C SER A 73 5.37 11.27 3.57
N ALA A 74 6.46 10.52 3.84
CA ALA A 74 7.60 11.01 4.61
C ALA A 74 8.52 11.97 3.83
N ILE A 75 8.33 12.10 2.51
CA ILE A 75 9.13 13.00 1.67
C ILE A 75 8.59 14.42 1.75
N SER A 76 9.47 15.37 2.06
CA SER A 76 9.11 16.81 2.08
C SER A 76 8.57 17.26 0.73
N LYS A 77 7.56 18.14 0.76
CA LYS A 77 7.00 18.78 -0.45
C LYS A 77 8.04 19.61 -1.23
N ASN A 78 9.11 20.06 -0.56
CA ASN A 78 10.23 20.80 -1.13
C ASN A 78 11.38 19.89 -1.61
N ASN A 79 11.13 18.59 -1.77
CA ASN A 79 12.13 17.67 -2.30
C ASN A 79 12.47 18.03 -3.75
N ILE A 80 13.78 18.10 -4.06
CA ILE A 80 14.31 18.56 -5.35
C ILE A 80 13.79 17.74 -6.55
N GLU A 81 13.53 16.44 -6.36
CA GLU A 81 12.96 15.59 -7.41
C GLU A 81 11.47 15.90 -7.63
N LEU A 82 10.70 16.13 -6.54
CA LEU A 82 9.29 16.50 -6.64
C LEU A 82 9.11 17.89 -7.26
N GLU A 83 9.94 18.87 -6.90
CA GLU A 83 9.92 20.19 -7.52
C GLU A 83 10.30 20.13 -9.00
N HIS A 84 11.34 19.34 -9.34
CA HIS A 84 11.77 19.20 -10.72
C HIS A 84 10.71 18.48 -11.56
N SER A 85 10.08 17.42 -11.05
CA SER A 85 8.99 16.73 -11.76
C SER A 85 7.84 17.65 -12.14
N LYS A 86 7.47 18.59 -11.23
CA LYS A 86 6.47 19.62 -11.52
C LYS A 86 6.93 20.57 -12.65
N LYS A 87 8.19 21.03 -12.61
CA LYS A 87 8.77 21.92 -13.64
C LYS A 87 8.76 21.30 -15.03
N ILE A 88 9.11 20.01 -15.14
CA ILE A 88 9.15 19.29 -16.41
C ILE A 88 7.85 18.54 -16.72
N LYS A 89 6.77 18.79 -15.96
CA LYS A 89 5.42 18.23 -16.16
C LYS A 89 5.34 16.71 -16.13
N ILE A 90 6.21 16.05 -15.35
CA ILE A 90 6.08 14.61 -15.08
C ILE A 90 5.00 14.44 -14.00
N PRO A 91 3.98 13.57 -14.21
CA PRO A 91 2.99 13.25 -13.19
C PRO A 91 3.64 12.71 -11.92
N SER A 92 3.18 13.19 -10.76
CA SER A 92 3.64 12.73 -9.45
C SER A 92 2.44 12.28 -8.64
N ILE A 93 2.49 11.05 -8.14
CA ILE A 93 1.41 10.45 -7.34
C ILE A 93 1.95 9.94 -6.00
N SER A 94 1.09 9.97 -5.00
CA SER A 94 1.41 9.47 -3.66
C SER A 94 1.47 7.94 -3.59
N ARG A 95 2.08 7.41 -2.51
CA ARG A 95 2.04 5.98 -2.15
C ARG A 95 0.62 5.42 -2.18
N ALA A 96 -0.35 6.13 -1.59
CA ALA A 96 -1.73 5.68 -1.53
C ALA A 96 -2.38 5.56 -2.92
N GLU A 97 -2.08 6.51 -3.81
CA GLU A 97 -2.62 6.51 -5.17
C GLU A 97 -2.05 5.35 -6.01
N ILE A 98 -0.72 5.11 -5.97
CA ILE A 98 -0.15 3.97 -6.71
C ILE A 98 -0.63 2.63 -6.14
N LEU A 99 -0.75 2.52 -4.81
CA LEU A 99 -1.30 1.32 -4.17
C LEU A 99 -2.74 1.07 -4.62
N SER A 100 -3.59 2.11 -4.66
CA SER A 100 -4.96 2.02 -5.19
C SER A 100 -4.99 1.55 -6.65
N GLN A 101 -4.02 1.94 -7.49
CA GLN A 101 -3.93 1.46 -8.87
C GLN A 101 -3.52 -0.03 -8.94
N ILE A 102 -2.59 -0.47 -8.09
CA ILE A 102 -2.17 -1.88 -8.00
C ILE A 102 -3.35 -2.74 -7.54
N VAL A 103 -4.08 -2.29 -6.52
CA VAL A 103 -5.25 -2.97 -5.95
C VAL A 103 -6.35 -3.20 -6.99
N LYS A 104 -6.59 -2.23 -7.87
CA LYS A 104 -7.60 -2.33 -8.96
C LYS A 104 -7.30 -3.44 -9.99
N LEU A 105 -6.09 -3.97 -10.03
CA LEU A 105 -5.70 -4.98 -11.01
C LEU A 105 -6.05 -6.41 -10.56
N LYS A 106 -6.45 -6.60 -9.30
CA LYS A 106 -6.75 -7.92 -8.70
C LYS A 106 -7.99 -7.87 -7.81
N LYS A 107 -8.60 -9.02 -7.56
CA LYS A 107 -9.62 -9.17 -6.51
C LYS A 107 -8.94 -8.95 -5.16
N THR A 108 -9.39 -7.98 -4.38
CA THR A 108 -8.65 -7.52 -3.21
C THR A 108 -9.40 -7.81 -1.92
N ILE A 109 -8.68 -8.38 -0.97
CA ILE A 109 -9.04 -8.45 0.45
C ILE A 109 -8.22 -7.39 1.17
N ALA A 110 -8.87 -6.36 1.69
CA ALA A 110 -8.22 -5.31 2.46
C ALA A 110 -8.52 -5.48 3.95
N ILE A 111 -7.47 -5.51 4.76
CA ILE A 111 -7.55 -5.72 6.20
C ILE A 111 -7.17 -4.44 6.92
N SER A 112 -8.09 -3.90 7.72
CA SER A 112 -7.86 -2.72 8.56
C SER A 112 -8.28 -2.99 10.02
N GLY A 113 -8.03 -2.01 10.89
CA GLY A 113 -8.31 -2.08 12.33
C GLY A 113 -7.15 -1.52 13.12
N SER A 114 -7.38 -1.10 14.34
CA SER A 114 -6.32 -0.54 15.19
C SER A 114 -5.22 -1.55 15.46
N HIS A 115 -5.59 -2.80 15.78
CA HIS A 115 -4.64 -3.87 16.12
C HIS A 115 -4.86 -5.13 15.28
N GLY A 116 -3.81 -5.95 15.13
CA GLY A 116 -3.91 -7.28 14.52
C GLY A 116 -3.93 -7.29 12.99
N LYS A 117 -3.82 -6.17 12.30
CA LYS A 117 -3.82 -6.07 10.82
C LYS A 117 -2.79 -7.00 10.18
N THR A 118 -1.53 -6.88 10.55
CA THR A 118 -0.39 -7.65 10.02
C THR A 118 -0.57 -9.16 10.22
N THR A 119 -1.01 -9.56 11.43
CA THR A 119 -1.27 -10.96 11.75
C THR A 119 -2.41 -11.51 10.90
N THR A 120 -3.54 -10.81 10.84
CA THR A 120 -4.70 -11.22 10.05
C THR A 120 -4.39 -11.30 8.56
N THR A 121 -3.63 -10.32 8.01
CA THR A 121 -3.14 -10.33 6.63
C THR A 121 -2.30 -11.57 6.36
N SER A 122 -1.40 -11.93 7.28
CA SER A 122 -0.55 -13.10 7.17
C SER A 122 -1.34 -14.41 7.22
N LEU A 123 -2.32 -14.51 8.12
CA LEU A 123 -3.20 -15.69 8.25
C LEU A 123 -4.05 -15.91 7.00
N ILE A 124 -4.72 -14.87 6.50
CA ILE A 124 -5.51 -14.94 5.26
C ILE A 124 -4.62 -15.34 4.09
N SER A 125 -3.41 -14.76 4.01
CA SER A 125 -2.44 -15.10 2.96
C SER A 125 -2.00 -16.55 3.03
N ALA A 126 -1.79 -17.10 4.24
CA ALA A 126 -1.44 -18.50 4.44
C ALA A 126 -2.57 -19.45 4.01
N VAL A 127 -3.83 -19.15 4.37
CA VAL A 127 -5.01 -19.89 3.96
C VAL A 127 -5.15 -19.93 2.43
N LEU A 128 -5.05 -18.78 1.77
CA LEU A 128 -5.13 -18.70 0.31
C LEU A 128 -3.97 -19.42 -0.38
N ASN A 129 -2.76 -19.37 0.18
CA ASN A 129 -1.63 -20.15 -0.33
C ASN A 129 -1.86 -21.66 -0.15
N GLY A 130 -2.37 -22.11 1.00
CA GLY A 130 -2.77 -23.50 1.24
C GLY A 130 -3.81 -24.00 0.23
N ALA A 131 -4.75 -23.13 -0.14
CA ALA A 131 -5.73 -23.37 -1.19
C ALA A 131 -5.15 -23.26 -2.63
N ARG A 132 -3.82 -23.11 -2.79
CA ARG A 132 -3.11 -22.96 -4.07
C ARG A 132 -3.54 -21.74 -4.91
N MET A 133 -4.16 -20.75 -4.28
CA MET A 133 -4.63 -19.53 -4.96
C MET A 133 -3.52 -18.52 -5.25
N LYS A 134 -2.30 -18.74 -4.74
CA LYS A 134 -1.08 -17.93 -4.99
C LYS A 134 -1.33 -16.41 -4.93
N PRO A 135 -1.82 -15.86 -3.82
CA PRO A 135 -2.17 -14.46 -3.73
C PRO A 135 -0.94 -13.54 -3.79
N THR A 136 -1.15 -12.32 -4.29
CA THR A 136 -0.24 -11.21 -4.03
C THR A 136 -0.49 -10.70 -2.62
N VAL A 137 0.57 -10.38 -1.87
CA VAL A 137 0.46 -9.93 -0.47
C VAL A 137 1.19 -8.61 -0.31
N ILE A 138 0.54 -7.63 0.32
CA ILE A 138 1.13 -6.34 0.71
C ILE A 138 0.85 -6.14 2.19
N ASN A 139 1.89 -6.17 3.01
CA ASN A 139 1.79 -6.03 4.46
C ASN A 139 2.41 -4.71 4.92
N GLY A 140 1.97 -4.16 6.05
CA GLY A 140 2.56 -2.95 6.64
C GLY A 140 3.94 -3.23 7.25
N GLY A 141 4.09 -4.39 7.88
CA GLY A 141 5.34 -4.88 8.46
C GLY A 141 6.07 -5.92 7.61
N ILE A 142 7.29 -6.27 8.00
CA ILE A 142 8.06 -7.34 7.36
C ILE A 142 7.43 -8.70 7.71
N ILE A 143 7.10 -9.49 6.69
CA ILE A 143 6.66 -10.86 6.87
C ILE A 143 7.91 -11.72 7.10
N ASN A 144 8.12 -12.20 8.32
CA ASN A 144 9.32 -12.96 8.71
C ASN A 144 9.63 -14.14 7.77
N GLN A 145 8.58 -14.82 7.29
CA GLN A 145 8.71 -15.95 6.37
C GLN A 145 9.30 -15.57 5.00
N PHE A 146 9.16 -14.32 4.56
CA PHE A 146 9.59 -13.87 3.24
C PHE A 146 10.71 -12.83 3.27
N GLY A 147 11.09 -12.32 4.47
CA GLY A 147 12.09 -11.25 4.61
C GLY A 147 11.71 -9.93 3.94
N THR A 148 10.45 -9.78 3.53
CA THR A 148 9.90 -8.59 2.84
C THR A 148 8.47 -8.37 3.28
N ASN A 149 7.96 -7.16 3.12
CA ASN A 149 6.57 -6.83 3.39
C ASN A 149 5.63 -7.10 2.19
N THR A 150 6.16 -7.60 1.09
CA THR A 150 5.38 -7.86 -0.12
C THR A 150 5.78 -9.18 -0.76
N LYS A 151 4.82 -9.82 -1.40
CA LYS A 151 5.03 -11.02 -2.22
C LYS A 151 4.09 -10.95 -3.42
N LEU A 152 4.62 -10.93 -4.63
CA LEU A 152 3.79 -11.09 -5.81
C LEU A 152 3.38 -12.55 -5.97
N GLY A 153 2.09 -12.79 -6.12
CA GLY A 153 1.51 -14.08 -6.46
C GLY A 153 0.97 -14.08 -7.88
N SER A 154 1.00 -15.25 -8.52
CA SER A 154 0.48 -15.44 -9.87
C SER A 154 -1.05 -15.55 -9.94
N GLY A 155 -1.73 -15.64 -8.79
CA GLY A 155 -3.19 -15.75 -8.72
C GLY A 155 -3.92 -14.40 -8.80
N ASP A 156 -5.25 -14.46 -8.84
CA ASP A 156 -6.13 -13.29 -9.03
C ASP A 156 -6.34 -12.47 -7.76
N TRP A 157 -5.96 -13.01 -6.60
CA TRP A 157 -6.19 -12.35 -5.33
C TRP A 157 -5.02 -11.50 -4.88
N LEU A 158 -5.36 -10.40 -4.24
CA LEU A 158 -4.44 -9.53 -3.52
C LEU A 158 -4.93 -9.42 -2.07
N VAL A 159 -4.05 -9.65 -1.11
CA VAL A 159 -4.29 -9.42 0.32
C VAL A 159 -3.46 -8.23 0.73
N VAL A 160 -4.10 -7.19 1.25
CA VAL A 160 -3.42 -5.93 1.58
C VAL A 160 -3.78 -5.45 2.97
N GLU A 161 -2.76 -5.09 3.74
CA GLU A 161 -2.93 -4.34 4.97
C GLU A 161 -3.27 -2.87 4.65
N ALA A 162 -4.42 -2.43 5.13
CA ALA A 162 -4.98 -1.09 4.91
C ALA A 162 -4.77 -0.25 6.18
N ASP A 163 -3.74 0.61 6.16
CA ASP A 163 -3.33 1.46 7.27
C ASP A 163 -4.34 2.61 7.45
N GLU A 164 -4.94 2.69 8.63
CA GLU A 164 -5.91 3.72 8.99
C GLU A 164 -5.28 5.04 9.44
N SER A 165 -3.99 5.08 9.74
CA SER A 165 -3.31 6.21 10.40
C SER A 165 -3.49 7.57 9.73
N ASP A 166 -3.63 7.59 8.40
CA ASP A 166 -3.76 8.80 7.58
C ASP A 166 -5.10 8.87 6.80
N GLY A 167 -6.05 7.99 7.13
CA GLY A 167 -7.37 7.93 6.50
C GLY A 167 -7.37 7.51 5.03
N THR A 168 -6.22 7.11 4.46
CA THR A 168 -6.14 6.72 3.04
C THR A 168 -6.72 5.33 2.76
N PHE A 169 -6.89 4.50 3.79
CA PHE A 169 -7.43 3.14 3.67
C PHE A 169 -8.83 3.09 3.04
N VAL A 170 -9.65 4.10 3.23
CA VAL A 170 -10.97 4.22 2.57
C VAL A 170 -10.88 4.46 1.06
N LYS A 171 -9.70 4.71 0.52
CA LYS A 171 -9.50 4.88 -0.93
C LYS A 171 -9.14 3.58 -1.63
N LEU A 172 -8.93 2.49 -0.89
CA LEU A 172 -8.59 1.19 -1.44
C LEU A 172 -9.86 0.49 -1.95
N PRO A 173 -9.97 0.21 -3.25
CA PRO A 173 -11.13 -0.46 -3.83
C PRO A 173 -11.08 -1.97 -3.55
N ALA A 174 -11.50 -2.37 -2.34
CA ALA A 174 -11.51 -3.77 -1.92
C ALA A 174 -12.78 -4.50 -2.39
N SER A 175 -12.63 -5.75 -2.82
CA SER A 175 -13.75 -6.67 -3.03
C SER A 175 -14.27 -7.23 -1.72
N ILE A 176 -13.35 -7.43 -0.75
CA ILE A 176 -13.67 -7.87 0.61
C ILE A 176 -12.93 -6.95 1.57
N SER A 177 -13.64 -6.33 2.50
CA SER A 177 -13.06 -5.59 3.62
C SER A 177 -13.09 -6.44 4.88
N VAL A 178 -12.00 -6.40 5.65
CA VAL A 178 -11.90 -7.08 6.95
C VAL A 178 -11.54 -6.03 8.01
N VAL A 179 -12.30 -5.96 9.11
CA VAL A 179 -12.00 -5.05 10.22
C VAL A 179 -11.86 -5.85 11.51
N THR A 180 -10.69 -5.75 12.12
CA THR A 180 -10.33 -6.54 13.31
C THR A 180 -10.85 -5.92 14.59
N ASN A 181 -10.71 -4.62 14.79
CA ASN A 181 -11.15 -3.84 15.96
C ASN A 181 -11.05 -2.34 15.67
N ILE A 182 -11.67 -1.50 16.51
CA ILE A 182 -11.54 -0.04 16.48
C ILE A 182 -11.19 0.45 17.87
N ASP A 183 -10.01 1.05 18.02
CA ASP A 183 -9.56 1.67 19.25
C ASP A 183 -9.26 3.17 19.07
N LYS A 184 -9.10 3.91 20.17
CA LYS A 184 -8.87 5.37 20.16
C LYS A 184 -7.42 5.70 19.78
N GLU A 185 -7.06 5.43 18.53
CA GLU A 185 -5.75 5.74 17.96
C GLU A 185 -5.85 6.82 16.87
N HIS A 186 -4.73 7.45 16.55
CA HIS A 186 -4.61 8.45 15.47
C HIS A 186 -5.60 9.63 15.57
N LEU A 187 -5.99 10.04 16.80
CA LEU A 187 -6.93 11.13 17.02
C LEU A 187 -6.38 12.51 16.61
N ASP A 188 -5.07 12.64 16.49
CA ASP A 188 -4.38 13.78 15.86
C ASP A 188 -4.81 13.99 14.40
N TYR A 189 -5.01 12.91 13.64
CA TYR A 189 -5.55 12.96 12.29
C TYR A 189 -7.08 13.10 12.27
N TYR A 190 -7.80 12.26 13.03
CA TYR A 190 -9.26 12.18 12.98
C TYR A 190 -9.98 13.24 13.80
N SER A 191 -9.28 13.99 14.63
CA SER A 191 -9.80 14.98 15.58
C SER A 191 -10.63 14.39 16.72
N ASN A 192 -11.40 13.33 16.51
CA ASN A 192 -12.18 12.64 17.52
C ASN A 192 -12.51 11.20 17.12
N PHE A 193 -12.93 10.40 18.13
CA PHE A 193 -13.22 8.98 17.94
C PHE A 193 -14.43 8.72 17.03
N GLN A 194 -15.41 9.61 17.00
CA GLN A 194 -16.59 9.46 16.14
C GLN A 194 -16.20 9.58 14.66
N ASN A 195 -15.29 10.48 14.32
CA ASN A 195 -14.77 10.60 12.97
C ASN A 195 -14.00 9.33 12.55
N LEU A 196 -13.15 8.78 13.40
CA LEU A 196 -12.48 7.50 13.15
C LEU A 196 -13.51 6.40 12.84
N LYS A 197 -14.56 6.25 13.64
CA LYS A 197 -15.66 5.29 13.40
C LYS A 197 -16.36 5.53 12.07
N ASN A 198 -16.57 6.77 11.68
CA ASN A 198 -17.18 7.12 10.38
C ASN A 198 -16.29 6.68 9.20
N TYR A 199 -14.97 6.77 9.33
CA TYR A 199 -14.05 6.26 8.32
C TYR A 199 -14.11 4.73 8.24
N PHE A 200 -14.14 4.01 9.36
CA PHE A 200 -14.34 2.56 9.36
C PHE A 200 -15.71 2.17 8.78
N LYS A 201 -16.79 2.88 9.13
CA LYS A 201 -18.09 2.67 8.50
C LYS A 201 -18.01 2.80 6.99
N ARG A 202 -17.37 3.85 6.47
CA ARG A 202 -17.16 4.05 5.05
C ARG A 202 -16.34 2.92 4.43
N PHE A 203 -15.26 2.47 5.08
CA PHE A 203 -14.44 1.36 4.60
C PHE A 203 -15.22 0.04 4.49
N ILE A 204 -16.11 -0.23 5.45
CA ILE A 204 -16.98 -1.41 5.48
C ILE A 204 -18.04 -1.32 4.37
N THR A 205 -18.68 -0.15 4.20
CA THR A 205 -19.84 -0.01 3.29
C THR A 205 -19.49 0.26 1.83
N GLN A 206 -18.23 0.58 1.52
CA GLN A 206 -17.81 0.87 0.14
C GLN A 206 -17.49 -0.37 -0.71
N VAL A 207 -17.56 -1.58 -0.14
CA VAL A 207 -17.38 -2.82 -0.91
C VAL A 207 -18.43 -2.89 -2.04
N PRO A 208 -18.07 -3.40 -3.22
CA PRO A 208 -18.98 -3.49 -4.33
C PRO A 208 -20.15 -4.47 -4.03
N PHE A 209 -21.23 -4.41 -4.79
CA PHE A 209 -22.44 -5.24 -4.59
C PHE A 209 -22.17 -6.75 -4.62
N TYR A 210 -21.08 -7.19 -5.24
CA TYR A 210 -20.64 -8.59 -5.30
C TYR A 210 -19.63 -8.93 -4.20
N GLY A 211 -19.26 -7.96 -3.37
CA GLY A 211 -18.33 -8.12 -2.26
C GLY A 211 -19.06 -8.23 -0.93
N PHE A 212 -18.27 -8.35 0.13
CA PHE A 212 -18.78 -8.36 1.50
C PHE A 212 -17.76 -7.81 2.49
N ALA A 213 -18.24 -7.45 3.68
CA ALA A 213 -17.40 -7.07 4.80
C ALA A 213 -17.38 -8.17 5.87
N VAL A 214 -16.21 -8.42 6.45
CA VAL A 214 -16.01 -9.27 7.60
C VAL A 214 -15.66 -8.39 8.80
N ILE A 215 -16.44 -8.47 9.86
CA ILE A 215 -16.31 -7.60 11.03
C ILE A 215 -16.18 -8.47 12.28
N CYS A 216 -15.19 -8.19 13.12
CA CYS A 216 -15.01 -8.85 14.40
C CYS A 216 -16.03 -8.32 15.41
N ILE A 217 -17.10 -9.05 15.67
CA ILE A 217 -18.15 -8.66 16.60
C ILE A 217 -17.80 -8.86 18.09
N ASP A 218 -16.62 -9.41 18.40
CA ASP A 218 -16.09 -9.44 19.77
C ASP A 218 -15.64 -8.04 20.20
N ASP A 219 -15.30 -7.17 19.24
CA ASP A 219 -15.08 -5.75 19.49
C ASP A 219 -16.41 -5.02 19.68
N ASN A 220 -16.55 -4.31 20.80
CA ASN A 220 -17.78 -3.63 21.17
C ASN A 220 -18.16 -2.48 20.22
N GLU A 221 -17.18 -1.75 19.70
CA GLU A 221 -17.43 -0.62 18.80
C GLU A 221 -17.83 -1.12 17.41
N LEU A 222 -17.19 -2.19 16.92
CA LEU A 222 -17.57 -2.84 15.67
C LEU A 222 -18.94 -3.50 15.77
N ARG A 223 -19.29 -4.12 16.91
CA ARG A 223 -20.63 -4.69 17.14
C ARG A 223 -21.71 -3.63 17.03
N LYS A 224 -21.50 -2.45 17.68
CA LYS A 224 -22.43 -1.30 17.59
C LYS A 224 -22.51 -0.75 16.17
N LEU A 225 -21.37 -0.72 15.46
CA LEU A 225 -21.32 -0.23 14.10
C LEU A 225 -22.06 -1.16 13.13
N ALA A 226 -21.89 -2.48 13.27
CA ALA A 226 -22.55 -3.50 12.47
C ALA A 226 -24.09 -3.45 12.59
N ALA A 227 -24.61 -3.15 13.78
CA ALA A 227 -26.06 -2.99 14.01
C ALA A 227 -26.67 -1.77 13.27
N ASN A 228 -25.85 -0.86 12.73
CA ASN A 228 -26.25 0.39 12.07
C ASN A 228 -25.81 0.49 10.60
N ILE A 229 -25.47 -0.63 9.98
CA ILE A 229 -25.13 -0.80 8.55
C ILE A 229 -26.17 -1.71 7.86
#